data_e0e69b0fee6ca979b934829871f262ec
#
_entry.id   e0e69b0fee6ca979b934829871f262ec
#
_cell.length_a   1.000
_cell.length_b   1.000
_cell.length_c   1.000
_cell.angle_alpha   90.00
_cell.angle_beta   90.00
_cell.angle_gamma   90.00
#
_symmetry.space_group_name_H-M   'P 1'
#
loop_
_entity.id
_entity.type
_entity.pdbx_description
1 polymer ?
#
loop_
_entity_poly.entity_id
_entity_poly.type
_entity_poly.pdbx_seq_one_letter_code
_entity_poly.pdbx_strand_id
1 'polypeptide(L)'
;MQQLARVLVPTGTLWLNLGDAYSTHRREGAPRKSLLLGPERLALALLADGWIIRNQIIWAKTNTTPSSVTDRLTCKHEVIYLLSRAPRYFFDLDAIRQEPLTKHPPTRPGQPPRWPRHPHRTGLPAAWRGHHTDANDGLRAMKRRRAVSHPLGKNPGDVWQLTVSSYRGAHFATYPEHLVERILHAACPQQRCAACRAPYIQPLRRSGTAATRLPLQPTCHYAPAAAQPGIVLDPFLGSGTTAVATERLGRHWLGVEINPAFVALAHGRIRQARRQTAATTVPPQK
;
A
#
# COMPACT_ATOMS: atom_id res chain seq x y z
N MET A 1 8.01 -4.16 18.55
CA MET A 1 6.82 -3.45 17.99
C MET A 1 6.31 -2.34 18.88
N GLN A 2 6.43 -2.44 20.19
CA GLN A 2 6.01 -1.39 21.15
C GLN A 2 6.63 -0.01 20.86
N GLN A 3 7.92 0.08 20.48
CA GLN A 3 8.54 1.37 20.14
C GLN A 3 7.96 1.98 18.87
N LEU A 4 7.62 1.19 17.86
CA LEU A 4 6.92 1.69 16.68
C LEU A 4 5.52 2.19 17.03
N ALA A 5 4.82 1.46 17.89
CA ALA A 5 3.52 1.88 18.40
C ALA A 5 3.58 3.24 19.14
N ARG A 6 4.67 3.48 19.90
CA ARG A 6 4.87 4.72 20.66
C ARG A 6 5.10 5.95 19.78
N VAL A 7 5.80 5.79 18.66
CA VAL A 7 6.16 6.92 17.79
C VAL A 7 5.18 7.15 16.66
N LEU A 8 4.35 6.15 16.31
CA LEU A 8 3.35 6.26 15.27
C LEU A 8 2.20 7.19 15.73
N VAL A 9 1.87 8.18 14.92
CA VAL A 9 0.71 9.05 15.18
C VAL A 9 -0.59 8.23 15.19
N PRO A 10 -1.66 8.65 15.91
CA PRO A 10 -2.90 7.88 16.00
C PRO A 10 -3.52 7.51 14.64
N THR A 11 -3.37 8.37 13.65
CA THR A 11 -3.87 8.15 12.27
C THR A 11 -2.86 7.47 11.36
N GLY A 12 -1.68 7.13 11.87
CA GLY A 12 -0.61 6.49 11.10
C GLY A 12 -0.85 5.00 10.86
N THR A 13 -0.17 4.47 9.86
CA THR A 13 -0.19 3.04 9.51
C THR A 13 1.22 2.46 9.47
N LEU A 14 1.33 1.18 9.74
CA LEU A 14 2.55 0.40 9.58
C LEU A 14 2.37 -0.55 8.41
N TRP A 15 3.36 -0.57 7.51
CA TRP A 15 3.41 -1.48 6.38
C TRP A 15 4.62 -2.39 6.56
N LEU A 16 4.37 -3.68 6.69
CA LEU A 16 5.37 -4.66 7.04
C LEU A 16 5.51 -5.68 5.93
N ASN A 17 6.59 -5.61 5.15
CA ASN A 17 6.91 -6.57 4.09
C ASN A 17 7.72 -7.74 4.65
N LEU A 18 7.27 -8.95 4.39
CA LEU A 18 7.89 -10.17 4.89
C LEU A 18 7.90 -11.27 3.83
N GLY A 19 9.07 -11.89 3.67
CA GLY A 19 9.22 -13.16 2.99
C GLY A 19 9.10 -14.31 3.97
N ASP A 20 8.69 -15.49 3.49
CA ASP A 20 8.72 -16.71 4.27
C ASP A 20 9.90 -17.59 3.86
N ALA A 21 10.26 -18.54 4.69
CA ALA A 21 11.35 -19.49 4.48
C ALA A 21 10.90 -20.93 4.78
N TYR A 22 11.72 -21.90 4.37
CA TYR A 22 11.50 -23.31 4.63
C TYR A 22 12.42 -23.81 5.74
N SER A 23 11.88 -24.61 6.64
CA SER A 23 12.64 -25.23 7.73
C SER A 23 13.72 -26.16 7.18
N THR A 24 14.94 -25.99 7.66
CA THR A 24 16.08 -26.87 7.41
C THR A 24 16.30 -27.83 8.56
N HIS A 25 15.89 -27.44 9.79
CA HIS A 25 16.06 -28.20 11.03
C HIS A 25 14.82 -28.12 11.92
N ARG A 26 14.50 -29.22 12.65
CA ARG A 26 13.36 -29.25 13.58
C ARG A 26 13.37 -28.15 14.64
N ARG A 27 14.55 -27.67 15.06
CA ARG A 27 14.70 -26.58 16.03
C ARG A 27 14.14 -25.24 15.58
N GLU A 28 13.81 -25.10 14.30
CA GLU A 28 13.19 -23.89 13.72
C GLU A 28 11.68 -23.82 13.95
N GLY A 29 11.13 -24.75 14.73
CA GLY A 29 9.71 -24.74 15.13
C GLY A 29 8.75 -25.27 14.07
N ALA A 30 9.29 -25.98 13.04
CA ALA A 30 8.52 -26.70 12.02
C ALA A 30 9.26 -27.96 11.57
N PRO A 31 8.56 -28.98 11.03
CA PRO A 31 9.19 -30.13 10.40
C PRO A 31 10.12 -29.71 9.26
N ARG A 32 11.19 -30.48 9.01
CA ARG A 32 12.09 -30.22 7.90
C ARG A 32 11.31 -30.14 6.58
N LYS A 33 11.66 -29.19 5.71
CA LYS A 33 11.01 -28.84 4.43
C LYS A 33 9.62 -28.16 4.57
N SER A 34 9.10 -27.93 5.76
CA SER A 34 7.88 -27.18 5.95
C SER A 34 8.13 -25.68 5.79
N LEU A 35 7.14 -24.91 5.31
CA LEU A 35 7.10 -23.47 5.49
C LEU A 35 7.15 -23.14 6.98
N LEU A 36 7.91 -22.10 7.33
CA LEU A 36 8.00 -21.60 8.71
C LEU A 36 6.77 -20.80 9.12
N LEU A 37 6.00 -20.30 8.15
CA LEU A 37 4.86 -19.40 8.35
C LEU A 37 5.26 -18.17 9.19
N GLY A 38 6.46 -17.65 8.94
CA GLY A 38 7.01 -16.51 9.66
C GLY A 38 6.13 -15.28 9.62
N PRO A 39 5.65 -14.85 8.41
CA PRO A 39 4.72 -13.74 8.28
C PRO A 39 3.44 -13.92 9.11
N GLU A 40 2.82 -15.10 9.05
CA GLU A 40 1.56 -15.42 9.74
C GLU A 40 1.76 -15.46 11.27
N ARG A 41 2.84 -16.08 11.74
CA ARG A 41 3.18 -16.12 13.17
C ARG A 41 3.39 -14.72 13.73
N LEU A 42 4.10 -13.86 13.00
CA LEU A 42 4.29 -12.47 13.40
C LEU A 42 2.96 -11.69 13.37
N ALA A 43 2.11 -11.91 12.36
CA ALA A 43 0.80 -11.29 12.28
C ALA A 43 -0.08 -11.65 13.49
N LEU A 44 -0.11 -12.93 13.90
CA LEU A 44 -0.84 -13.38 15.08
C LEU A 44 -0.29 -12.73 16.37
N ALA A 45 1.02 -12.65 16.52
CA ALA A 45 1.64 -11.98 17.65
C ALA A 45 1.31 -10.48 17.70
N LEU A 46 1.24 -9.82 16.54
CA LEU A 46 0.86 -8.40 16.43
C LEU A 46 -0.62 -8.18 16.78
N LEU A 47 -1.51 -9.09 16.38
CA LEU A 47 -2.91 -9.06 16.83
C LEU A 47 -3.01 -9.17 18.35
N ALA A 48 -2.24 -10.09 18.97
CA ALA A 48 -2.19 -10.24 20.41
C ALA A 48 -1.60 -8.99 21.12
N ASP A 49 -0.68 -8.26 20.46
CA ASP A 49 -0.09 -6.98 20.92
C ASP A 49 -1.01 -5.76 20.65
N GLY A 50 -2.25 -6.00 20.19
CA GLY A 50 -3.27 -4.97 20.00
C GLY A 50 -3.21 -4.21 18.67
N TRP A 51 -2.44 -4.66 17.68
CA TRP A 51 -2.46 -4.09 16.34
C TRP A 51 -3.68 -4.55 15.56
N ILE A 52 -4.21 -3.68 14.72
CA ILE A 52 -5.32 -3.98 13.82
C ILE A 52 -4.74 -4.28 12.44
N ILE A 53 -4.84 -5.52 11.97
CA ILE A 53 -4.46 -5.91 10.61
C ILE A 53 -5.60 -5.53 9.67
N ARG A 54 -5.34 -4.60 8.75
CA ARG A 54 -6.35 -4.09 7.81
C ARG A 54 -6.35 -4.85 6.49
N ASN A 55 -5.16 -5.21 5.99
CA ASN A 55 -5.00 -6.04 4.81
C ASN A 55 -3.76 -6.94 4.95
N GLN A 56 -3.84 -8.07 4.30
CA GLN A 56 -2.71 -8.88 3.87
C GLN A 56 -2.61 -8.73 2.35
N ILE A 57 -1.55 -8.07 1.89
CA ILE A 57 -1.31 -7.79 0.48
C ILE A 57 -0.30 -8.80 -0.03
N ILE A 58 -0.57 -9.41 -1.18
CA ILE A 58 0.35 -10.31 -1.86
C ILE A 58 1.14 -9.50 -2.91
N TRP A 59 2.42 -9.29 -2.67
CA TRP A 59 3.31 -8.79 -3.70
C TRP A 59 3.78 -9.95 -4.58
N ALA A 60 3.09 -10.14 -5.70
CA ALA A 60 3.43 -11.15 -6.71
C ALA A 60 4.56 -10.61 -7.59
N LYS A 61 5.73 -11.23 -7.49
CA LYS A 61 6.94 -10.85 -8.23
C LYS A 61 6.87 -11.37 -9.66
N THR A 62 6.94 -10.49 -10.67
CA THR A 62 6.79 -10.86 -12.08
C THR A 62 8.07 -11.36 -12.73
N ASN A 63 9.24 -11.04 -12.15
CA ASN A 63 10.58 -11.38 -12.68
C ASN A 63 11.46 -12.09 -11.62
N THR A 64 10.94 -13.16 -11.03
CA THR A 64 11.72 -13.95 -10.07
C THR A 64 12.80 -14.78 -10.75
N THR A 65 13.94 -14.96 -10.06
CA THR A 65 14.96 -15.92 -10.48
C THR A 65 14.38 -17.34 -10.48
N PRO A 66 14.67 -18.15 -11.51
CA PRO A 66 14.31 -19.56 -11.50
C PRO A 66 14.85 -20.28 -10.26
N SER A 67 14.06 -21.20 -9.73
CA SER A 67 14.47 -22.04 -8.58
C SER A 67 14.79 -23.45 -9.07
N SER A 68 15.85 -24.03 -8.54
CA SER A 68 16.23 -25.44 -8.80
C SER A 68 15.40 -26.46 -8.03
N VAL A 69 14.43 -26.01 -7.25
CA VAL A 69 13.57 -26.89 -6.43
C VAL A 69 12.64 -27.70 -7.33
N THR A 70 12.60 -29.03 -7.10
CA THR A 70 11.83 -29.98 -7.94
C THR A 70 10.68 -30.64 -7.18
N ASP A 71 10.63 -30.51 -5.84
CA ASP A 71 9.66 -31.19 -4.98
C ASP A 71 8.57 -30.23 -4.42
N ARG A 72 8.53 -28.99 -4.88
CA ARG A 72 7.51 -28.00 -4.56
C ARG A 72 7.49 -26.86 -5.59
N LEU A 73 6.46 -26.03 -5.50
CA LEU A 73 6.38 -24.82 -6.35
C LEU A 73 7.40 -23.76 -5.89
N THR A 74 7.91 -22.98 -6.84
CA THR A 74 8.75 -21.82 -6.58
C THR A 74 7.92 -20.71 -5.90
N CYS A 75 8.38 -20.21 -4.77
CA CYS A 75 7.76 -19.06 -4.12
C CYS A 75 8.03 -17.79 -4.94
N LYS A 76 6.95 -17.15 -5.44
CA LYS A 76 7.01 -15.95 -6.29
C LYS A 76 6.33 -14.74 -5.65
N HIS A 77 6.08 -14.75 -4.36
CA HIS A 77 5.44 -13.64 -3.67
C HIS A 77 6.07 -13.38 -2.31
N GLU A 78 5.83 -12.19 -1.83
CA GLU A 78 6.01 -11.82 -0.43
C GLU A 78 4.70 -11.24 0.09
N VAL A 79 4.56 -11.23 1.40
CA VAL A 79 3.39 -10.70 2.09
C VAL A 79 3.69 -9.31 2.62
N ILE A 80 2.73 -8.39 2.45
CA ILE A 80 2.78 -7.06 3.05
C ILE A 80 1.55 -6.90 3.93
N TYR A 81 1.76 -6.71 5.23
CA TYR A 81 0.67 -6.40 6.15
C TYR A 81 0.47 -4.88 6.27
N LEU A 82 -0.75 -4.43 6.06
CA LEU A 82 -1.20 -3.10 6.44
C LEU A 82 -1.78 -3.17 7.86
N LEU A 83 -1.14 -2.46 8.79
CA LEU A 83 -1.54 -2.42 10.18
C LEU A 83 -1.84 -0.99 10.63
N SER A 84 -2.76 -0.86 11.60
CA SER A 84 -3.05 0.39 12.28
C SER A 84 -3.18 0.15 13.79
N ARG A 85 -3.09 1.24 14.58
CA ARG A 85 -3.33 1.19 16.04
C ARG A 85 -4.76 1.55 16.42
N ALA A 86 -5.48 2.18 15.49
CA ALA A 86 -6.85 2.61 15.71
C ALA A 86 -7.72 2.20 14.52
N PRO A 87 -9.04 2.03 14.72
CA PRO A 87 -9.96 1.77 13.62
C PRO A 87 -10.01 2.89 12.57
N ARG A 88 -9.76 4.14 13.01
CA ARG A 88 -9.68 5.32 12.13
C ARG A 88 -8.23 5.69 11.89
N TYR A 89 -7.79 5.66 10.64
CA TYR A 89 -6.44 6.00 10.21
C TYR A 89 -6.48 6.70 8.85
N PHE A 90 -5.38 7.32 8.46
CA PHE A 90 -5.28 7.94 7.14
C PHE A 90 -5.08 6.88 6.06
N PHE A 91 -5.95 6.92 5.05
CA PHE A 91 -5.81 6.07 3.85
C PHE A 91 -6.46 6.76 2.65
N ASP A 92 -5.64 7.16 1.67
CA ASP A 92 -6.07 7.82 0.43
C ASP A 92 -6.18 6.78 -0.70
N LEU A 93 -7.30 6.06 -0.75
CA LEU A 93 -7.56 5.09 -1.80
C LEU A 93 -7.59 5.75 -3.20
N ASP A 94 -8.07 6.98 -3.28
CA ASP A 94 -8.24 7.67 -4.56
C ASP A 94 -6.90 8.06 -5.21
N ALA A 95 -5.83 8.12 -4.42
CA ALA A 95 -4.48 8.34 -4.93
C ALA A 95 -3.86 7.12 -5.62
N ILE A 96 -4.39 5.92 -5.37
CA ILE A 96 -3.84 4.66 -5.88
C ILE A 96 -4.81 3.87 -6.77
N ARG A 97 -5.96 4.45 -7.12
CA ARG A 97 -6.91 3.79 -8.02
C ARG A 97 -6.27 3.49 -9.37
N GLN A 98 -6.74 2.43 -9.98
CA GLN A 98 -6.30 1.98 -11.31
C GLN A 98 -7.42 2.17 -12.32
N GLU A 99 -7.06 2.44 -13.56
CA GLU A 99 -8.03 2.44 -14.64
C GLU A 99 -8.78 1.11 -14.72
N PRO A 100 -10.09 1.12 -14.99
CA PRO A 100 -10.86 -0.11 -15.21
C PRO A 100 -10.29 -0.88 -16.42
N LEU A 101 -10.08 -2.18 -16.26
CA LEU A 101 -9.61 -3.04 -17.35
C LEU A 101 -10.62 -3.14 -18.52
N THR A 102 -11.90 -3.00 -18.20
CA THR A 102 -12.99 -2.97 -19.18
C THR A 102 -13.46 -1.54 -19.39
N LYS A 103 -13.18 -0.99 -20.56
CA LYS A 103 -13.87 0.22 -21.05
C LYS A 103 -15.27 -0.23 -21.45
N HIS A 104 -16.24 -0.14 -20.53
CA HIS A 104 -17.61 -0.32 -20.93
C HIS A 104 -17.98 0.80 -21.93
N PRO A 105 -18.50 0.44 -23.13
CA PRO A 105 -19.02 1.46 -24.03
C PRO A 105 -20.13 2.22 -23.28
N PRO A 106 -20.27 3.53 -23.53
CA PRO A 106 -21.34 4.29 -22.91
C PRO A 106 -22.67 3.60 -23.21
N THR A 107 -23.38 3.18 -22.16
CA THR A 107 -24.74 2.63 -22.30
C THR A 107 -25.59 3.68 -22.97
N ARG A 108 -26.25 3.33 -24.09
CA ARG A 108 -27.22 4.20 -24.74
C ARG A 108 -28.23 4.69 -23.70
N PRO A 109 -28.59 5.99 -23.71
CA PRO A 109 -29.57 6.49 -22.76
C PRO A 109 -30.84 5.63 -22.82
N GLY A 110 -31.26 5.08 -21.70
CA GLY A 110 -32.49 4.27 -21.61
C GLY A 110 -32.32 2.74 -21.58
N GLN A 111 -31.14 2.18 -21.87
CA GLN A 111 -30.94 0.74 -21.71
C GLN A 111 -30.26 0.41 -20.37
N PRO A 112 -30.84 -0.47 -19.55
CA PRO A 112 -30.16 -0.98 -18.34
C PRO A 112 -28.90 -1.78 -18.76
N PRO A 113 -27.81 -1.73 -17.99
CA PRO A 113 -26.63 -2.55 -18.26
C PRO A 113 -27.01 -4.01 -18.35
N ARG A 114 -26.69 -4.66 -19.48
CA ARG A 114 -26.82 -6.13 -19.59
C ARG A 114 -25.68 -6.76 -18.79
N TRP A 115 -25.95 -7.09 -17.56
CA TRP A 115 -25.07 -7.97 -16.80
C TRP A 115 -25.23 -9.40 -17.32
N PRO A 116 -24.15 -10.17 -17.51
CA PRO A 116 -24.27 -11.59 -17.75
C PRO A 116 -25.14 -12.19 -16.65
N ARG A 117 -26.22 -12.84 -17.03
CA ARG A 117 -27.03 -13.63 -16.07
C ARG A 117 -26.16 -14.81 -15.68
N HIS A 118 -25.42 -14.71 -14.59
CA HIS A 118 -24.88 -15.91 -13.98
C HIS A 118 -26.04 -16.82 -13.61
N PRO A 119 -26.03 -18.10 -14.04
CA PRO A 119 -27.06 -19.05 -13.59
C PRO A 119 -27.06 -19.01 -12.07
N HIS A 120 -28.25 -18.86 -11.51
CA HIS A 120 -28.48 -18.85 -10.06
C HIS A 120 -27.80 -20.08 -9.47
N ARG A 121 -26.73 -19.90 -8.67
CA ARG A 121 -26.20 -20.95 -7.82
C ARG A 121 -27.20 -21.21 -6.70
N THR A 122 -28.30 -21.87 -7.06
CA THR A 122 -29.23 -22.46 -6.11
C THR A 122 -28.56 -23.70 -5.55
N GLY A 123 -28.14 -23.66 -4.27
CA GLY A 123 -27.65 -24.87 -3.63
C GLY A 123 -26.56 -24.70 -2.57
N LEU A 124 -26.07 -23.48 -2.27
CA LEU A 124 -25.18 -23.31 -1.13
C LEU A 124 -26.00 -23.22 0.18
N PRO A 125 -25.61 -24.00 1.23
CA PRO A 125 -26.24 -23.92 2.55
C PRO A 125 -26.25 -22.48 3.08
N ALA A 126 -27.31 -22.09 3.78
CA ALA A 126 -27.46 -20.74 4.35
C ALA A 126 -26.29 -20.35 5.27
N ALA A 127 -25.64 -21.33 5.90
CA ALA A 127 -24.46 -21.15 6.74
C ALA A 127 -23.21 -20.63 5.96
N TRP A 128 -23.18 -20.81 4.65
CA TRP A 128 -22.09 -20.29 3.78
C TRP A 128 -22.38 -18.90 3.22
N ARG A 129 -23.53 -18.35 3.50
CA ARG A 129 -23.84 -16.95 3.24
C ARG A 129 -23.27 -16.13 4.41
N GLY A 130 -21.96 -16.02 4.47
CA GLY A 130 -21.31 -15.13 5.43
C GLY A 130 -21.97 -13.75 5.40
N HIS A 131 -22.00 -13.06 6.52
CA HIS A 131 -22.48 -11.68 6.64
C HIS A 131 -21.62 -10.73 5.77
N HIS A 132 -21.75 -10.83 4.46
CA HIS A 132 -21.17 -9.89 3.49
C HIS A 132 -22.09 -8.67 3.35
N THR A 133 -22.44 -8.05 4.46
CA THR A 133 -23.25 -6.84 4.48
C THR A 133 -22.58 -5.71 3.69
N ASP A 134 -21.27 -5.58 3.78
CA ASP A 134 -20.55 -4.45 3.18
C ASP A 134 -20.34 -4.56 1.66
N ALA A 135 -20.11 -5.75 1.13
CA ALA A 135 -19.87 -5.95 -0.30
C ALA A 135 -21.15 -5.74 -1.14
N ASN A 136 -22.31 -6.15 -0.63
CA ASN A 136 -23.58 -6.01 -1.32
C ASN A 136 -24.15 -4.59 -1.30
N ASP A 137 -23.89 -3.83 -0.22
CA ASP A 137 -24.39 -2.46 -0.09
C ASP A 137 -23.68 -1.49 -1.02
N GLY A 138 -22.37 -1.66 -1.22
CA GLY A 138 -21.60 -0.91 -2.22
C GLY A 138 -22.12 -1.15 -3.64
N LEU A 139 -22.37 -2.41 -4.01
CA LEU A 139 -22.89 -2.79 -5.33
C LEU A 139 -24.33 -2.31 -5.54
N ARG A 140 -25.20 -2.41 -4.51
CA ARG A 140 -26.57 -1.89 -4.53
C ARG A 140 -26.59 -0.37 -4.64
N ALA A 141 -25.70 0.34 -3.93
CA ALA A 141 -25.56 1.78 -4.03
C ALA A 141 -25.07 2.22 -5.41
N MET A 142 -24.14 1.50 -6.03
CA MET A 142 -23.69 1.72 -7.41
C MET A 142 -24.82 1.49 -8.41
N LYS A 143 -25.58 0.39 -8.27
CA LYS A 143 -26.76 0.10 -9.12
C LYS A 143 -27.82 1.20 -9.00
N ARG A 144 -28.14 1.65 -7.78
CA ARG A 144 -29.09 2.75 -7.56
C ARG A 144 -28.66 4.05 -8.23
N ARG A 145 -27.35 4.35 -8.22
CA ARG A 145 -26.77 5.54 -8.85
C ARG A 145 -26.51 5.40 -10.35
N ARG A 146 -26.84 4.26 -10.96
CA ARG A 146 -26.51 3.90 -12.36
C ARG A 146 -25.01 4.05 -12.67
N ALA A 147 -24.15 3.97 -11.65
CA ALA A 147 -22.72 4.08 -11.80
C ALA A 147 -22.12 2.71 -12.08
N VAL A 148 -21.46 2.54 -13.21
CA VAL A 148 -20.82 1.28 -13.61
C VAL A 148 -19.48 1.09 -12.88
N SER A 149 -18.80 2.18 -12.54
CA SER A 149 -17.50 2.17 -11.85
C SER A 149 -17.30 3.46 -11.05
N HIS A 150 -16.28 3.48 -10.20
CA HIS A 150 -15.86 4.72 -9.54
C HIS A 150 -15.21 5.65 -10.57
N PRO A 151 -15.52 6.97 -10.59
CA PRO A 151 -15.01 7.90 -11.61
C PRO A 151 -13.48 7.97 -11.72
N LEU A 152 -12.78 7.78 -10.60
CA LEU A 152 -11.31 7.75 -10.56
C LEU A 152 -10.71 6.34 -10.77
N GLY A 153 -11.52 5.37 -11.17
CA GLY A 153 -11.06 4.01 -11.40
C GLY A 153 -11.35 3.01 -10.28
N LYS A 154 -10.91 1.78 -10.48
CA LYS A 154 -11.15 0.67 -9.55
C LYS A 154 -10.19 0.72 -8.34
N ASN A 155 -10.62 0.14 -7.23
CA ASN A 155 -9.73 -0.23 -6.13
C ASN A 155 -8.69 -1.24 -6.67
N PRO A 156 -7.38 -1.04 -6.45
CA PRO A 156 -6.34 -1.93 -6.97
C PRO A 156 -6.42 -3.36 -6.41
N GLY A 157 -7.12 -3.56 -5.28
CA GLY A 157 -7.12 -4.84 -4.58
C GLY A 157 -5.84 -5.09 -3.81
N ASP A 158 -5.71 -6.30 -3.30
CA ASP A 158 -4.64 -6.74 -2.40
C ASP A 158 -3.64 -7.72 -3.05
N VAL A 159 -3.74 -7.93 -4.37
CA VAL A 159 -2.72 -8.66 -5.14
C VAL A 159 -2.00 -7.69 -6.07
N TRP A 160 -0.74 -7.42 -5.77
CA TRP A 160 0.08 -6.46 -6.51
C TRP A 160 1.13 -7.17 -7.34
N GLN A 161 0.96 -7.16 -8.64
CA GLN A 161 1.93 -7.71 -9.59
C GLN A 161 2.97 -6.62 -9.90
N LEU A 162 4.16 -6.75 -9.32
CA LEU A 162 5.23 -5.78 -9.46
C LEU A 162 6.56 -6.49 -9.70
N THR A 163 7.39 -5.90 -10.57
CA THR A 163 8.75 -6.39 -10.82
C THR A 163 9.64 -6.18 -9.58
N VAL A 164 10.55 -7.11 -9.36
CA VAL A 164 11.64 -6.91 -8.40
C VAL A 164 12.60 -5.87 -8.97
N SER A 165 13.13 -4.98 -8.13
CA SER A 165 14.16 -4.04 -8.53
C SER A 165 15.42 -4.78 -9.00
N SER A 166 15.90 -4.46 -10.19
CA SER A 166 17.20 -4.93 -10.67
C SER A 166 18.35 -4.08 -10.12
N TYR A 167 18.39 -3.87 -8.79
CA TYR A 167 19.49 -3.15 -8.19
C TYR A 167 20.80 -3.94 -8.35
N ARG A 168 21.75 -3.40 -9.09
CA ARG A 168 23.04 -4.04 -9.40
C ARG A 168 24.11 -3.87 -8.29
N GLY A 169 23.76 -3.27 -7.17
CA GLY A 169 24.66 -3.09 -6.03
C GLY A 169 24.68 -4.28 -5.06
N ALA A 170 25.56 -4.24 -4.07
CA ALA A 170 25.82 -5.31 -3.10
C ALA A 170 24.70 -5.55 -2.06
N HIS A 171 23.44 -5.17 -2.34
CA HIS A 171 22.31 -5.37 -1.43
C HIS A 171 21.28 -6.32 -2.04
N PHE A 172 21.11 -7.51 -1.44
CA PHE A 172 20.32 -8.62 -1.99
C PHE A 172 18.82 -8.55 -1.68
N ALA A 173 18.33 -7.67 -0.82
CA ALA A 173 16.96 -7.63 -0.32
C ALA A 173 16.30 -6.25 -0.50
N THR A 174 16.34 -5.69 -1.72
CA THR A 174 15.70 -4.40 -2.00
C THR A 174 14.33 -4.60 -2.64
N TYR A 175 13.30 -4.00 -2.05
CA TYR A 175 12.02 -3.84 -2.71
C TYR A 175 12.08 -2.68 -3.73
N PRO A 176 11.25 -2.70 -4.78
CA PRO A 176 11.27 -1.67 -5.82
C PRO A 176 10.66 -0.34 -5.32
N GLU A 177 11.18 0.79 -5.81
CA GLU A 177 10.72 2.13 -5.41
C GLU A 177 9.21 2.31 -5.66
N HIS A 178 8.68 1.83 -6.79
CA HIS A 178 7.26 1.97 -7.12
C HIS A 178 6.32 1.22 -6.16
N LEU A 179 6.81 0.19 -5.45
CA LEU A 179 6.06 -0.44 -4.35
C LEU A 179 5.89 0.55 -3.20
N VAL A 180 7.00 1.21 -2.81
CA VAL A 180 7.00 2.22 -1.74
C VAL A 180 6.17 3.43 -2.13
N GLU A 181 6.34 3.95 -3.34
CA GLU A 181 5.55 5.08 -3.87
C GLU A 181 4.05 4.80 -3.76
N ARG A 182 3.60 3.60 -4.16
CA ARG A 182 2.20 3.19 -4.03
C ARG A 182 1.72 3.21 -2.59
N ILE A 183 2.54 2.69 -1.66
CA ILE A 183 2.25 2.70 -0.23
C ILE A 183 2.18 4.15 0.29
N LEU A 184 3.13 4.99 -0.07
CA LEU A 184 3.19 6.38 0.37
C LEU A 184 2.02 7.21 -0.15
N HIS A 185 1.61 7.01 -1.39
CA HIS A 185 0.42 7.66 -1.93
C HIS A 185 -0.84 7.32 -1.14
N ALA A 186 -0.99 6.07 -0.70
CA ALA A 186 -2.14 5.63 0.06
C ALA A 186 -2.06 6.01 1.55
N ALA A 187 -0.88 5.96 2.16
CA ALA A 187 -0.74 5.88 3.62
C ALA A 187 0.00 7.07 4.25
N CYS A 188 0.71 7.89 3.47
CA CYS A 188 1.39 9.06 3.98
C CYS A 188 0.76 10.34 3.40
N PRO A 189 0.10 11.19 4.20
CA PRO A 189 -0.52 12.41 3.71
C PRO A 189 0.53 13.34 3.07
N GLN A 190 0.14 14.07 2.03
CA GLN A 190 1.02 15.07 1.42
C GLN A 190 1.40 16.15 2.42
N GLN A 191 0.44 16.56 3.24
CA GLN A 191 0.62 17.55 4.28
C GLN A 191 -0.08 17.11 5.57
N ARG A 192 0.42 17.57 6.69
CA ARG A 192 -0.14 17.43 8.03
C ARG A 192 -0.13 18.76 8.76
N CYS A 193 -1.02 18.94 9.71
CA CYS A 193 -1.02 20.10 10.59
C CYS A 193 0.24 20.12 11.48
N ALA A 194 0.94 21.26 11.53
CA ALA A 194 2.11 21.43 12.38
C ALA A 194 1.79 21.33 13.88
N ALA A 195 0.59 21.79 14.28
CA ALA A 195 0.16 21.81 15.68
C ALA A 195 -0.31 20.44 16.18
N CYS A 196 -1.32 19.83 15.54
CA CYS A 196 -1.95 18.58 16.02
C CYS A 196 -1.58 17.34 15.23
N ARG A 197 -0.78 17.46 14.15
CA ARG A 197 -0.35 16.38 13.25
C ARG A 197 -1.47 15.71 12.45
N ALA A 198 -2.70 16.24 12.50
CA ALA A 198 -3.81 15.74 11.71
C ALA A 198 -3.47 15.80 10.20
N PRO A 199 -3.84 14.78 9.41
CA PRO A 199 -3.57 14.75 7.98
C PRO A 199 -4.40 15.81 7.25
N TYR A 200 -3.84 16.33 6.14
CA TYR A 200 -4.62 17.01 5.12
C TYR A 200 -5.15 15.96 4.14
N ILE A 201 -6.35 16.17 3.64
CA ILE A 201 -7.01 15.29 2.66
C ILE A 201 -7.33 16.06 1.40
N GLN A 202 -7.52 15.34 0.29
CA GLN A 202 -8.07 15.89 -0.95
C GLN A 202 -9.53 15.41 -1.08
N PRO A 203 -10.52 16.25 -0.72
CA PRO A 203 -11.91 15.87 -0.89
C PRO A 203 -12.24 15.64 -2.36
N LEU A 204 -13.22 14.79 -2.61
CA LEU A 204 -13.69 14.46 -3.94
C LEU A 204 -14.98 15.21 -4.26
N ARG A 205 -14.95 16.05 -5.28
CA ARG A 205 -16.16 16.67 -5.85
C ARG A 205 -16.65 15.81 -7.01
N ARG A 206 -17.87 15.30 -6.90
CA ARG A 206 -18.54 14.52 -7.95
C ARG A 206 -19.46 15.39 -8.77
N SER A 207 -19.44 15.21 -10.10
CA SER A 207 -20.34 15.85 -11.05
C SER A 207 -20.78 14.80 -12.07
N GLY A 208 -21.99 14.27 -11.89
CA GLY A 208 -22.48 13.15 -12.71
C GLY A 208 -21.59 11.91 -12.62
N THR A 209 -21.04 11.48 -13.75
CA THR A 209 -20.11 10.35 -13.88
C THR A 209 -18.65 10.74 -13.66
N ALA A 210 -18.33 12.04 -13.57
CA ALA A 210 -16.97 12.55 -13.34
C ALA A 210 -16.73 12.81 -11.85
N ALA A 211 -15.45 12.78 -11.46
CA ALA A 211 -15.01 13.21 -10.16
C ALA A 211 -13.67 13.94 -10.26
N THR A 212 -13.53 14.99 -9.48
CA THR A 212 -12.32 15.81 -9.41
C THR A 212 -11.82 15.86 -7.97
N ARG A 213 -10.54 15.62 -7.77
CA ARG A 213 -9.88 15.81 -6.47
C ARG A 213 -9.72 17.32 -6.24
N LEU A 214 -10.23 17.79 -5.11
CA LEU A 214 -10.11 19.19 -4.71
C LEU A 214 -8.71 19.46 -4.12
N PRO A 215 -8.31 20.73 -3.95
CA PRO A 215 -7.10 21.08 -3.22
C PRO A 215 -7.08 20.46 -1.82
N LEU A 216 -5.87 20.32 -1.28
CA LEU A 216 -5.65 19.80 0.08
C LEU A 216 -6.40 20.65 1.11
N GLN A 217 -7.07 19.99 2.04
CA GLN A 217 -7.82 20.63 3.13
C GLN A 217 -7.41 20.01 4.47
N PRO A 218 -7.27 20.84 5.54
CA PRO A 218 -7.02 20.34 6.89
C PRO A 218 -8.22 19.53 7.39
N THR A 219 -7.95 18.53 8.22
CA THR A 219 -8.99 17.75 8.92
C THR A 219 -9.16 18.17 10.37
N CYS A 220 -8.53 19.27 10.78
CA CYS A 220 -8.58 19.82 12.13
C CYS A 220 -8.95 21.31 12.12
N HIS A 221 -9.29 21.85 13.30
CA HIS A 221 -9.69 23.23 13.49
C HIS A 221 -8.52 24.20 13.79
N TYR A 222 -7.29 23.74 13.75
CA TYR A 222 -6.09 24.55 14.00
C TYR A 222 -5.64 25.33 12.76
N ALA A 223 -6.51 25.58 11.80
CA ALA A 223 -6.21 26.46 10.67
C ALA A 223 -6.15 27.92 11.17
N PRO A 224 -5.14 28.72 10.75
CA PRO A 224 -4.18 28.41 9.69
C PRO A 224 -2.80 27.94 10.21
N ALA A 225 -2.73 26.93 11.06
CA ALA A 225 -1.43 26.37 11.44
C ALA A 225 -0.65 25.97 10.19
N ALA A 226 0.66 26.24 10.18
CA ALA A 226 1.51 25.90 9.05
C ALA A 226 1.37 24.42 8.69
N ALA A 227 1.16 24.14 7.41
CA ALA A 227 1.17 22.79 6.91
C ALA A 227 2.62 22.30 6.78
N GLN A 228 2.84 21.04 7.14
CA GLN A 228 4.14 20.38 7.02
C GLN A 228 3.99 19.07 6.21
N PRO A 229 5.03 18.65 5.49
CA PRO A 229 5.00 17.35 4.83
C PRO A 229 4.71 16.20 5.80
N GLY A 230 4.05 15.14 5.30
CA GLY A 230 3.93 13.88 6.02
C GLY A 230 5.31 13.31 6.35
N ILE A 231 5.40 12.47 7.40
CA ILE A 231 6.65 11.85 7.83
C ILE A 231 6.55 10.33 7.66
N VAL A 232 7.61 9.75 7.10
CA VAL A 232 7.80 8.31 6.94
C VAL A 232 8.94 7.87 7.85
N LEU A 233 8.75 6.79 8.60
CA LEU A 233 9.80 6.15 9.39
C LEU A 233 10.11 4.78 8.78
N ASP A 234 11.39 4.54 8.46
CA ASP A 234 11.90 3.23 8.09
C ASP A 234 12.98 2.81 9.10
N PRO A 235 12.67 1.88 10.03
CA PRO A 235 13.62 1.44 11.05
C PRO A 235 14.64 0.43 10.53
N PHE A 236 14.55 0.02 9.25
CA PHE A 236 15.46 -0.90 8.57
C PHE A 236 15.82 -0.36 7.20
N LEU A 237 16.37 0.86 7.15
CA LEU A 237 16.51 1.68 5.95
C LEU A 237 17.28 0.98 4.81
N GLY A 238 18.26 0.14 5.14
CA GLY A 238 19.04 -0.59 4.15
C GLY A 238 19.71 0.34 3.14
N SER A 239 19.49 0.07 1.86
CA SER A 239 20.00 0.90 0.77
C SER A 239 19.24 2.21 0.55
N GLY A 240 18.26 2.56 1.39
CA GLY A 240 17.55 3.84 1.36
C GLY A 240 16.40 3.93 0.35
N THR A 241 15.82 2.84 -0.10
CA THR A 241 14.74 2.87 -1.09
C THR A 241 13.54 3.65 -0.59
N THR A 242 13.15 3.47 0.68
CA THR A 242 12.06 4.25 1.31
C THR A 242 12.38 5.74 1.31
N ALA A 243 13.59 6.13 1.70
CA ALA A 243 14.00 7.53 1.73
C ALA A 243 13.97 8.16 0.34
N VAL A 244 14.50 7.46 -0.68
CA VAL A 244 14.49 7.94 -2.08
C VAL A 244 13.07 8.17 -2.59
N ALA A 245 12.16 7.21 -2.40
CA ALA A 245 10.77 7.36 -2.79
C ALA A 245 10.08 8.52 -2.04
N THR A 246 10.40 8.68 -0.76
CA THR A 246 9.86 9.73 0.10
C THR A 246 10.32 11.12 -0.35
N GLU A 247 11.60 11.30 -0.68
CA GLU A 247 12.17 12.53 -1.24
C GLU A 247 11.47 12.92 -2.55
N ARG A 248 11.31 11.97 -3.48
CA ARG A 248 10.63 12.21 -4.77
C ARG A 248 9.19 12.67 -4.61
N LEU A 249 8.53 12.18 -3.57
CA LEU A 249 7.14 12.54 -3.27
C LEU A 249 7.01 13.78 -2.36
N GLY A 250 8.10 14.44 -2.01
CA GLY A 250 8.10 15.65 -1.18
C GLY A 250 7.60 15.42 0.25
N ARG A 251 7.83 14.25 0.84
CA ARG A 251 7.55 13.97 2.25
C ARG A 251 8.85 14.00 3.06
N HIS A 252 8.73 14.15 4.38
CA HIS A 252 9.85 13.98 5.28
C HIS A 252 10.05 12.50 5.62
N TRP A 253 11.26 12.11 5.94
CA TRP A 253 11.57 10.75 6.36
C TRP A 253 12.56 10.72 7.52
N LEU A 254 12.51 9.63 8.27
CA LEU A 254 13.48 9.23 9.27
C LEU A 254 13.88 7.78 8.96
N GLY A 255 15.15 7.49 8.98
CA GLY A 255 15.67 6.15 8.71
C GLY A 255 16.64 5.71 9.81
N VAL A 256 16.59 4.42 10.13
CA VAL A 256 17.57 3.78 11.02
C VAL A 256 18.22 2.64 10.24
N GLU A 257 19.54 2.58 10.27
CA GLU A 257 20.34 1.51 9.66
C GLU A 257 21.55 1.22 10.53
N ILE A 258 21.77 -0.04 10.86
CA ILE A 258 22.86 -0.47 11.73
C ILE A 258 24.17 -0.69 10.96
N ASN A 259 24.09 -1.00 9.66
CA ASN A 259 25.26 -1.27 8.83
C ASN A 259 25.81 0.01 8.21
N PRO A 260 27.03 0.46 8.58
CA PRO A 260 27.61 1.69 8.03
C PRO A 260 27.77 1.70 6.50
N ALA A 261 28.00 0.53 5.89
CA ALA A 261 28.12 0.43 4.43
C ALA A 261 26.78 0.73 3.75
N PHE A 262 25.68 0.26 4.32
CA PHE A 262 24.33 0.56 3.82
C PHE A 262 23.95 2.02 4.07
N VAL A 263 24.36 2.61 5.19
CA VAL A 263 24.19 4.05 5.45
C VAL A 263 24.89 4.87 4.36
N ALA A 264 26.15 4.56 4.03
CA ALA A 264 26.89 5.26 2.97
C ALA A 264 26.20 5.12 1.60
N LEU A 265 25.72 3.91 1.27
CA LEU A 265 24.98 3.63 0.05
C LEU A 265 23.67 4.43 -0.01
N ALA A 266 22.89 4.43 1.06
CA ALA A 266 21.64 5.18 1.17
C ALA A 266 21.88 6.69 0.96
N HIS A 267 22.89 7.26 1.61
CA HIS A 267 23.27 8.67 1.43
C HIS A 267 23.61 9.01 -0.03
N GLY A 268 24.33 8.12 -0.74
CA GLY A 268 24.64 8.29 -2.16
C GLY A 268 23.35 8.37 -3.02
N ARG A 269 22.45 7.42 -2.83
CA ARG A 269 21.17 7.33 -3.56
C ARG A 269 20.25 8.52 -3.26
N ILE A 270 20.14 8.92 -2.01
CA ILE A 270 19.32 10.06 -1.60
C ILE A 270 19.85 11.36 -2.22
N ARG A 271 21.17 11.59 -2.18
CA ARG A 271 21.79 12.76 -2.84
C ARG A 271 21.50 12.79 -4.34
N GLN A 272 21.56 11.63 -5.00
CA GLN A 272 21.22 11.52 -6.42
C GLN A 272 19.74 11.84 -6.68
N ALA A 273 18.82 11.30 -5.88
CA ALA A 273 17.41 11.59 -5.99
C ALA A 273 17.10 13.09 -5.83
N ARG A 274 17.69 13.76 -4.85
CA ARG A 274 17.55 15.21 -4.63
C ARG A 274 18.02 16.02 -5.82
N ARG A 275 19.15 15.66 -6.44
CA ARG A 275 19.64 16.35 -7.66
C ARG A 275 18.66 16.18 -8.82
N GLN A 276 18.10 15.01 -9.02
CA GLN A 276 17.13 14.73 -10.08
C GLN A 276 15.84 15.54 -9.87
N THR A 277 15.33 15.60 -8.65
CA THR A 277 14.13 16.38 -8.32
C THR A 277 14.38 17.88 -8.54
N ALA A 278 15.52 18.41 -8.11
CA ALA A 278 15.88 19.81 -8.34
C ALA A 278 16.00 20.17 -9.83
N ALA A 279 16.56 19.28 -10.64
CA ALA A 279 16.68 19.49 -12.09
C ALA A 279 15.32 19.51 -12.82
N THR A 280 14.34 18.76 -12.32
CA THR A 280 12.98 18.69 -12.90
C THR A 280 12.14 19.93 -12.53
N THR A 281 12.48 20.65 -11.47
CA THR A 281 11.75 21.82 -10.98
C THR A 281 12.21 23.14 -11.64
N VAL A 282 13.33 23.14 -12.37
CA VAL A 282 13.80 24.32 -13.12
C VAL A 282 13.03 24.39 -14.45
N PRO A 283 12.22 25.43 -14.71
CA PRO A 283 11.56 25.58 -15.98
C PRO A 283 12.60 25.73 -17.11
N PRO A 284 12.33 25.21 -18.32
CA PRO A 284 13.26 25.42 -19.43
C PRO A 284 13.47 26.94 -19.64
N GLN A 285 14.71 27.35 -19.55
CA GLN A 285 15.10 28.71 -19.92
C GLN A 285 14.73 28.88 -21.41
N LYS A 286 13.84 29.86 -21.68
CA LYS A 286 13.43 30.25 -23.05
C LYS A 286 14.57 30.98 -23.73
#